data_f47d6c2e6da893a7385c6f6d87ee11f7
#
_entry.id   f47d6c2e6da893a7385c6f6d87ee11f7
#
_cell.length_a   1.000
_cell.length_b   1.000
_cell.length_c   1.000
_cell.angle_alpha   90.00
_cell.angle_beta   90.00
_cell.angle_gamma   90.00
#
_symmetry.space_group_name_H-M   'P 1'
#
loop_
_entity.id
_entity.type
_entity.pdbx_description
1 polymer ?
#
loop_
_entity_poly.entity_id
_entity_poly.type
_entity_poly.pdbx_seq_one_letter_code
_entity_poly.pdbx_strand_id
1 'polypeptide(L)'
;MTSAPKLQPIETRLVMLQTGMRAPMGIKVKGQDLKQIEDFGIQLEEILKQAEGVKKEAVFADRIVGKPYLLIDIDREKIARYGITIEEVQNVLKVAVGGMVLTQTVEGRERYGIRVRYPREMRGNPNDLKHIYIPVAKGSSVPLSDVASIRYEQGPQVIKSEDTFLVGYVLFDKLDGFAEVNVVENAQALIQTKIENGELVVPKGINYKFTGTYENQLRAEKTLSVVVPLALAI
;
A
#
# COMPACT_ATOMS: atom_id res chain seq x y z
N MET A 1 -6.15 17.90 1.70
CA MET A 1 -5.39 18.42 0.56
C MET A 1 -4.58 17.29 -0.02
N THR A 2 -4.71 17.00 -1.30
CA THR A 2 -3.91 15.97 -1.99
C THR A 2 -2.60 16.64 -2.42
N SER A 3 -1.49 16.34 -1.75
CA SER A 3 -0.18 16.75 -2.23
C SER A 3 0.29 15.74 -3.27
N ALA A 4 0.48 16.17 -4.50
CA ALA A 4 1.07 15.36 -5.54
C ALA A 4 2.26 16.10 -6.14
N PRO A 5 3.40 15.44 -6.34
CA PRO A 5 4.51 16.03 -7.08
C PRO A 5 4.04 16.37 -8.50
N LYS A 6 4.41 17.56 -8.97
CA LYS A 6 4.07 18.02 -10.32
C LYS A 6 5.10 17.44 -11.31
N LEU A 7 4.82 16.26 -11.82
CA LEU A 7 5.62 15.64 -12.88
C LEU A 7 4.84 15.62 -14.19
N GLN A 8 5.56 15.78 -15.30
CA GLN A 8 4.97 15.57 -16.63
C GLN A 8 4.66 14.06 -16.82
N PRO A 9 3.64 13.70 -17.62
CA PRO A 9 3.22 12.30 -17.77
C PRO A 9 4.33 11.34 -18.22
N ILE A 10 5.22 11.79 -19.10
CA ILE A 10 6.36 10.99 -19.60
C ILE A 10 7.43 10.85 -18.51
N GLU A 11 7.76 11.94 -17.84
CA GLU A 11 8.73 11.98 -16.75
C GLU A 11 8.29 11.08 -15.59
N THR A 12 7.01 11.15 -15.21
CA THR A 12 6.43 10.26 -14.20
C THR A 12 6.64 8.79 -14.54
N ARG A 13 6.46 8.39 -15.81
CA ARG A 13 6.68 7.01 -16.24
C ARG A 13 8.13 6.60 -16.15
N LEU A 14 9.06 7.46 -16.56
CA LEU A 14 10.49 7.18 -16.48
C LEU A 14 10.95 7.03 -15.02
N VAL A 15 10.54 7.94 -14.16
CA VAL A 15 10.85 7.88 -12.72
C VAL A 15 10.28 6.62 -12.10
N MET A 16 9.02 6.27 -12.38
CA MET A 16 8.40 5.04 -11.87
C MET A 16 9.10 3.77 -12.33
N LEU A 17 9.55 3.71 -13.59
CA LEU A 17 10.27 2.55 -14.12
C LEU A 17 11.66 2.41 -13.49
N GLN A 18 12.33 3.52 -13.19
CA GLN A 18 13.68 3.50 -12.62
C GLN A 18 13.69 3.30 -11.10
N THR A 19 12.77 3.90 -10.40
CA THR A 19 12.79 3.96 -8.92
C THR A 19 11.68 3.18 -8.24
N GLY A 20 10.62 2.82 -8.95
CA GLY A 20 9.39 2.24 -8.40
C GLY A 20 8.49 3.27 -7.70
N MET A 21 8.85 4.55 -7.70
CA MET A 21 8.16 5.63 -6.99
C MET A 21 7.49 6.61 -7.96
N ARG A 22 6.49 7.34 -7.45
CA ARG A 22 5.76 8.39 -8.20
C ARG A 22 6.26 9.81 -7.84
N ALA A 23 7.49 9.93 -7.37
CA ALA A 23 8.12 11.18 -7.01
C ALA A 23 9.58 11.19 -7.48
N PRO A 24 10.18 12.37 -7.75
CA PRO A 24 11.56 12.46 -8.21
C PRO A 24 12.56 12.02 -7.14
N MET A 25 12.20 12.16 -5.86
CA MET A 25 13.04 11.80 -4.73
C MET A 25 12.24 11.04 -3.68
N GLY A 26 12.90 10.12 -2.99
CA GLY A 26 12.29 9.39 -1.89
C GLY A 26 13.29 8.54 -1.11
N ILE A 27 12.82 8.00 -0.01
CA ILE A 27 13.54 7.02 0.79
C ILE A 27 12.81 5.69 0.68
N LYS A 28 13.52 4.63 0.30
CA LYS A 28 13.06 3.24 0.38
C LYS A 28 13.37 2.73 1.77
N VAL A 29 12.36 2.30 2.49
CA VAL A 29 12.47 1.66 3.80
C VAL A 29 12.19 0.19 3.60
N LYS A 30 13.18 -0.67 3.82
CA LYS A 30 13.08 -2.13 3.67
C LYS A 30 13.10 -2.80 5.03
N GLY A 31 12.29 -3.84 5.20
CA GLY A 31 12.22 -4.59 6.45
C GLY A 31 11.43 -5.89 6.32
N GLN A 32 11.16 -6.54 7.44
CA GLN A 32 10.38 -7.78 7.49
C GLN A 32 8.96 -7.59 8.01
N ASP A 33 8.70 -6.48 8.70
CA ASP A 33 7.40 -6.17 9.29
C ASP A 33 6.85 -4.87 8.74
N LEU A 34 5.61 -4.91 8.20
CA LEU A 34 4.96 -3.78 7.55
C LEU A 34 4.68 -2.62 8.50
N LYS A 35 4.35 -2.93 9.77
CA LYS A 35 4.07 -1.91 10.75
C LYS A 35 5.33 -1.15 11.16
N GLN A 36 6.43 -1.87 11.35
CA GLN A 36 7.72 -1.25 11.64
C GLN A 36 8.20 -0.35 10.48
N ILE A 37 7.99 -0.80 9.23
CA ILE A 37 8.31 -0.01 8.03
C ILE A 37 7.49 1.27 8.00
N GLU A 38 6.18 1.19 8.28
CA GLU A 38 5.29 2.35 8.32
C GLU A 38 5.66 3.30 9.44
N ASP A 39 5.81 2.81 10.67
CA ASP A 39 6.11 3.62 11.85
C ASP A 39 7.45 4.36 11.68
N PHE A 40 8.47 3.70 11.14
CA PHE A 40 9.76 4.33 10.82
C PHE A 40 9.63 5.32 9.65
N GLY A 41 8.84 4.99 8.62
CA GLY A 41 8.55 5.90 7.51
C GLY A 41 7.86 7.19 7.96
N ILE A 42 6.94 7.11 8.92
CA ILE A 42 6.27 8.28 9.50
C ILE A 42 7.27 9.16 10.26
N GLN A 43 8.20 8.58 11.01
CA GLN A 43 9.25 9.34 11.69
C GLN A 43 10.15 10.07 10.67
N LEU A 44 10.53 9.39 9.58
CA LEU A 44 11.29 10.01 8.50
C LEU A 44 10.52 11.14 7.81
N GLU A 45 9.20 11.00 7.63
CA GLU A 45 8.34 12.06 7.07
C GLU A 45 8.40 13.33 7.91
N GLU A 46 8.31 13.22 9.24
CA GLU A 46 8.36 14.38 10.13
C GLU A 46 9.74 15.05 10.15
N ILE A 47 10.80 14.27 10.04
CA ILE A 47 12.18 14.81 9.95
C ILE A 47 12.40 15.49 8.59
N LEU A 48 11.98 14.86 7.49
CA LEU A 48 12.13 15.43 6.15
C LEU A 48 11.41 16.77 5.97
N LYS A 49 10.27 16.97 6.65
CA LYS A 49 9.56 18.27 6.66
C LYS A 49 10.40 19.42 7.24
N GLN A 50 11.45 19.11 7.99
CA GLN A 50 12.34 20.08 8.60
C GLN A 50 13.60 20.34 7.77
N ALA A 51 13.87 19.48 6.76
CA ALA A 51 15.07 19.59 5.94
C ALA A 51 15.01 20.81 5.01
N GLU A 52 16.16 21.49 4.86
CA GLU A 52 16.27 22.64 4.00
C GLU A 52 16.09 22.26 2.53
N GLY A 53 15.32 23.05 1.81
CA GLY A 53 15.02 22.85 0.39
C GLY A 53 13.93 21.81 0.12
N VAL A 54 13.42 21.11 1.14
CA VAL A 54 12.31 20.16 1.00
C VAL A 54 10.97 20.90 1.01
N LYS A 55 10.12 20.56 0.07
CA LYS A 55 8.74 21.05 0.01
C LYS A 55 7.88 20.26 1.00
N LYS A 56 7.54 20.85 2.14
CA LYS A 56 6.85 20.19 3.27
C LYS A 56 5.54 19.52 2.89
N GLU A 57 4.77 20.14 2.01
CA GLU A 57 3.47 19.64 1.55
C GLU A 57 3.60 18.42 0.62
N ALA A 58 4.78 18.19 0.07
CA ALA A 58 5.06 17.07 -0.82
C ALA A 58 5.71 15.88 -0.10
N VAL A 59 5.98 16.01 1.20
CA VAL A 59 6.52 14.89 1.98
C VAL A 59 5.39 13.95 2.38
N PHE A 60 5.52 12.69 2.03
CA PHE A 60 4.51 11.68 2.30
C PHE A 60 5.15 10.29 2.48
N ALA A 61 4.91 9.67 3.63
CA ALA A 61 5.24 8.26 3.86
C ALA A 61 4.04 7.36 3.50
N ASP A 62 4.33 6.20 2.92
CA ASP A 62 3.31 5.19 2.65
C ASP A 62 2.56 4.82 3.94
N ARG A 63 1.23 4.89 3.91
CA ARG A 63 0.35 4.36 4.95
C ARG A 63 -0.01 2.94 4.55
N ILE A 64 0.67 1.97 5.14
CA ILE A 64 0.61 0.57 4.73
C ILE A 64 -0.48 -0.17 5.48
N VAL A 65 -0.51 -0.01 6.81
CA VAL A 65 -1.42 -0.71 7.72
C VAL A 65 -2.51 0.25 8.20
N GLY A 66 -3.77 -0.13 8.09
CA GLY A 66 -4.85 0.72 8.60
C GLY A 66 -6.13 0.67 7.80
N LYS A 67 -6.16 -0.04 6.67
CA LYS A 67 -7.43 -0.28 5.98
C LYS A 67 -8.26 -1.28 6.79
N PRO A 68 -9.49 -0.93 7.20
CA PRO A 68 -10.35 -1.88 7.89
C PRO A 68 -10.80 -2.96 6.92
N TYR A 69 -10.56 -4.20 7.29
CA TYR A 69 -11.13 -5.39 6.65
C TYR A 69 -12.25 -5.93 7.52
N LEU A 70 -13.32 -6.38 6.89
CA LEU A 70 -14.36 -7.14 7.56
C LEU A 70 -14.00 -8.61 7.46
N LEU A 71 -13.58 -9.19 8.58
CA LEU A 71 -13.25 -10.61 8.67
C LEU A 71 -14.46 -11.39 9.13
N ILE A 72 -14.82 -12.41 8.35
CA ILE A 72 -15.87 -13.38 8.69
C ILE A 72 -15.15 -14.70 8.96
N ASP A 73 -15.07 -15.04 10.23
CA ASP A 73 -14.37 -16.24 10.71
C ASP A 73 -15.39 -17.34 10.96
N ILE A 74 -15.35 -18.39 10.12
CA ILE A 74 -16.30 -19.50 10.14
C ILE A 74 -15.89 -20.51 11.20
N ASP A 75 -16.76 -20.78 12.15
CA ASP A 75 -16.56 -21.79 13.20
C ASP A 75 -16.84 -23.19 12.64
N ARG A 76 -15.76 -23.93 12.43
CA ARG A 76 -15.83 -25.29 11.83
C ARG A 76 -16.60 -26.31 12.65
N GLU A 77 -16.55 -26.19 13.97
CA GLU A 77 -17.28 -27.10 14.87
C GLU A 77 -18.78 -26.82 14.80
N LYS A 78 -19.16 -25.56 14.76
CA LYS A 78 -20.57 -25.17 14.65
C LYS A 78 -21.19 -25.59 13.32
N ILE A 79 -20.51 -25.33 12.19
CA ILE A 79 -21.01 -25.73 10.88
C ILE A 79 -21.16 -27.25 10.78
N ALA A 80 -20.22 -28.03 11.36
CA ALA A 80 -20.29 -29.48 11.38
C ALA A 80 -21.53 -30.01 12.12
N ARG A 81 -21.96 -29.36 13.21
CA ARG A 81 -23.19 -29.73 13.95
C ARG A 81 -24.46 -29.57 13.09
N TYR A 82 -24.46 -28.61 12.19
CA TYR A 82 -25.56 -28.38 11.25
C TYR A 82 -25.41 -29.19 9.97
N GLY A 83 -24.34 -29.95 9.79
CA GLY A 83 -24.04 -30.70 8.57
C GLY A 83 -23.74 -29.81 7.36
N ILE A 84 -23.22 -28.59 7.60
CA ILE A 84 -22.88 -27.61 6.58
C ILE A 84 -21.38 -27.65 6.32
N THR A 85 -21.00 -27.52 5.06
CA THR A 85 -19.60 -27.38 4.65
C THR A 85 -19.15 -25.91 4.63
N ILE A 86 -17.85 -25.67 4.71
CA ILE A 86 -17.27 -24.33 4.55
C ILE A 86 -17.63 -23.75 3.18
N GLU A 87 -17.61 -24.58 2.13
CA GLU A 87 -17.94 -24.17 0.78
C GLU A 87 -19.37 -23.65 0.66
N GLU A 88 -20.33 -24.30 1.29
CA GLU A 88 -21.72 -23.85 1.31
C GLU A 88 -21.86 -22.48 1.97
N VAL A 89 -21.21 -22.26 3.13
CA VAL A 89 -21.20 -20.96 3.79
C VAL A 89 -20.55 -19.88 2.90
N GLN A 90 -19.40 -20.19 2.31
CA GLN A 90 -18.69 -19.27 1.42
C GLN A 90 -19.50 -18.93 0.17
N ASN A 91 -20.20 -19.89 -0.41
CA ASN A 91 -21.06 -19.66 -1.58
C ASN A 91 -22.24 -18.73 -1.24
N VAL A 92 -22.86 -18.92 -0.08
CA VAL A 92 -23.93 -18.01 0.38
C VAL A 92 -23.39 -16.60 0.58
N LEU A 93 -22.25 -16.43 1.25
CA LEU A 93 -21.60 -15.14 1.45
C LEU A 93 -21.19 -14.48 0.12
N LYS A 94 -20.64 -15.26 -0.80
CA LYS A 94 -20.26 -14.78 -2.13
C LYS A 94 -21.46 -14.23 -2.89
N VAL A 95 -22.60 -14.93 -2.85
CA VAL A 95 -23.84 -14.48 -3.49
C VAL A 95 -24.43 -13.29 -2.77
N ALA A 96 -24.60 -13.38 -1.44
CA ALA A 96 -25.29 -12.37 -0.65
C ALA A 96 -24.52 -11.02 -0.65
N VAL A 97 -23.22 -11.04 -0.42
CA VAL A 97 -22.41 -9.83 -0.28
C VAL A 97 -21.81 -9.38 -1.62
N GLY A 98 -21.13 -10.28 -2.33
CA GLY A 98 -20.44 -9.98 -3.58
C GLY A 98 -21.37 -9.92 -4.80
N GLY A 99 -22.36 -10.79 -4.80
CA GLY A 99 -23.22 -11.05 -5.94
C GLY A 99 -22.58 -12.02 -6.95
N MET A 100 -23.38 -12.92 -7.48
CA MET A 100 -22.96 -13.89 -8.48
C MET A 100 -23.74 -13.67 -9.77
N VAL A 101 -23.04 -13.74 -10.91
CA VAL A 101 -23.68 -13.78 -12.22
C VAL A 101 -24.23 -15.19 -12.45
N LEU A 102 -25.55 -15.33 -12.51
CA LEU A 102 -26.22 -16.61 -12.69
C LEU A 102 -26.31 -17.00 -14.16
N THR A 103 -26.62 -16.03 -15.04
CA THR A 103 -26.81 -16.24 -16.47
C THR A 103 -26.54 -14.92 -17.21
N GLN A 104 -26.64 -15.01 -18.54
CA GLN A 104 -26.54 -13.85 -19.42
C GLN A 104 -27.75 -13.75 -20.30
N THR A 105 -28.26 -12.54 -20.52
CA THR A 105 -29.20 -12.24 -21.60
C THR A 105 -28.44 -11.92 -22.88
N VAL A 106 -29.04 -12.18 -24.00
CA VAL A 106 -28.55 -11.84 -25.35
C VAL A 106 -29.51 -10.85 -25.98
N GLU A 107 -29.06 -9.62 -26.19
CA GLU A 107 -29.84 -8.55 -26.83
C GLU A 107 -29.14 -8.12 -28.11
N GLY A 108 -29.55 -8.67 -29.23
CA GLY A 108 -28.88 -8.48 -30.50
C GLY A 108 -27.45 -9.06 -30.50
N ARG A 109 -26.42 -8.21 -30.52
CA ARG A 109 -25.01 -8.62 -30.46
C ARG A 109 -24.42 -8.50 -29.06
N GLU A 110 -25.13 -7.93 -28.10
CA GLU A 110 -24.68 -7.66 -26.76
C GLU A 110 -25.11 -8.77 -25.79
N ARG A 111 -24.27 -8.97 -24.76
CA ARG A 111 -24.53 -9.97 -23.72
C ARG A 111 -24.44 -9.30 -22.37
N TYR A 112 -25.48 -9.39 -21.57
CA TYR A 112 -25.58 -8.80 -20.25
C TYR A 112 -25.65 -9.86 -19.16
N GLY A 113 -24.78 -9.78 -18.17
CA GLY A 113 -24.78 -10.69 -17.02
C GLY A 113 -25.89 -10.35 -16.03
N ILE A 114 -26.77 -11.32 -15.74
CA ILE A 114 -27.78 -11.22 -14.69
C ILE A 114 -27.11 -11.57 -13.37
N ARG A 115 -26.93 -10.56 -12.50
CA ARG A 115 -26.31 -10.72 -11.19
C ARG A 115 -27.34 -10.71 -10.08
N VAL A 116 -27.28 -11.71 -9.19
CA VAL A 116 -28.09 -11.80 -7.98
C VAL A 116 -27.23 -11.50 -6.76
N ARG A 117 -27.71 -10.61 -5.88
CA ARG A 117 -27.12 -10.31 -4.57
C ARG A 117 -28.16 -9.71 -3.65
N TYR A 118 -27.87 -9.66 -2.35
CA TYR A 118 -28.74 -8.97 -1.40
C TYR A 118 -28.80 -7.47 -1.66
N PRO A 119 -29.93 -6.81 -1.41
CA PRO A 119 -30.04 -5.36 -1.49
C PRO A 119 -29.04 -4.67 -0.53
N ARG A 120 -28.72 -3.41 -0.81
CA ARG A 120 -27.68 -2.68 -0.07
C ARG A 120 -27.99 -2.57 1.42
N GLU A 121 -29.25 -2.43 1.77
CA GLU A 121 -29.75 -2.30 3.13
C GLU A 121 -29.45 -3.54 3.98
N MET A 122 -29.40 -4.72 3.38
CA MET A 122 -29.15 -5.99 4.05
C MET A 122 -27.65 -6.40 4.08
N ARG A 123 -26.75 -5.60 3.52
CA ARG A 123 -25.30 -5.89 3.45
C ARG A 123 -24.41 -4.70 3.71
N GLY A 124 -24.99 -3.54 4.06
CA GLY A 124 -24.24 -2.29 4.26
C GLY A 124 -23.59 -2.19 5.63
N ASN A 125 -24.08 -2.93 6.61
CA ASN A 125 -23.60 -2.90 7.99
C ASN A 125 -23.21 -4.34 8.43
N PRO A 126 -22.13 -4.54 9.19
CA PRO A 126 -21.77 -5.84 9.73
C PRO A 126 -22.84 -6.51 10.55
N ASN A 127 -23.69 -5.72 11.24
CA ASN A 127 -24.80 -6.27 11.99
C ASN A 127 -25.87 -6.89 11.09
N ASP A 128 -26.08 -6.35 9.90
CA ASP A 128 -27.03 -6.89 8.94
C ASP A 128 -26.53 -8.22 8.36
N LEU A 129 -25.20 -8.34 8.18
CA LEU A 129 -24.58 -9.58 7.71
C LEU A 129 -24.80 -10.77 8.66
N LYS A 130 -24.96 -10.52 9.96
CA LYS A 130 -25.27 -11.56 10.96
C LYS A 130 -26.59 -12.29 10.65
N HIS A 131 -27.50 -11.63 9.97
CA HIS A 131 -28.82 -12.12 9.62
C HIS A 131 -28.89 -12.78 8.23
N ILE A 132 -27.74 -12.99 7.56
CA ILE A 132 -27.69 -13.80 6.36
C ILE A 132 -28.01 -15.26 6.75
N TYR A 133 -29.02 -15.85 6.10
CA TYR A 133 -29.41 -17.22 6.38
C TYR A 133 -28.67 -18.20 5.47
N ILE A 134 -28.12 -19.24 6.09
CA ILE A 134 -27.44 -20.33 5.42
C ILE A 134 -28.38 -21.53 5.39
N PRO A 135 -28.71 -22.08 4.20
CA PRO A 135 -29.58 -23.24 4.10
C PRO A 135 -28.89 -24.46 4.72
N VAL A 136 -29.71 -25.25 5.43
CA VAL A 136 -29.33 -26.52 6.06
C VAL A 136 -30.15 -27.63 5.47
N ALA A 137 -29.72 -28.86 5.62
CA ALA A 137 -30.52 -30.02 5.21
C ALA A 137 -31.96 -29.96 5.78
N LYS A 138 -32.91 -30.56 5.07
CA LYS A 138 -34.36 -30.63 5.40
C LYS A 138 -35.14 -29.30 5.31
N GLY A 139 -34.64 -28.31 4.55
CA GLY A 139 -35.37 -27.06 4.30
C GLY A 139 -35.38 -26.04 5.44
N SER A 140 -34.56 -26.26 6.46
CA SER A 140 -34.30 -25.24 7.50
C SER A 140 -33.13 -24.34 7.12
N SER A 141 -32.94 -23.24 7.85
CA SER A 141 -31.80 -22.32 7.68
C SER A 141 -31.35 -21.81 9.01
N VAL A 142 -30.05 -21.49 9.10
CA VAL A 142 -29.42 -20.91 10.31
C VAL A 142 -28.82 -19.56 9.97
N PRO A 143 -28.88 -18.56 10.88
CA PRO A 143 -28.25 -17.27 10.65
C PRO A 143 -26.72 -17.40 10.69
N LEU A 144 -26.02 -16.54 9.95
CA LEU A 144 -24.56 -16.51 9.90
C LEU A 144 -23.95 -16.30 11.30
N SER A 145 -24.61 -15.54 12.19
CA SER A 145 -24.17 -15.33 13.58
C SER A 145 -23.96 -16.61 14.38
N ASP A 146 -24.68 -17.66 14.05
CA ASP A 146 -24.61 -18.92 14.77
C ASP A 146 -23.38 -19.76 14.37
N VAL A 147 -22.87 -19.54 13.17
CA VAL A 147 -21.79 -20.34 12.57
C VAL A 147 -20.54 -19.56 12.24
N ALA A 148 -20.54 -18.23 12.42
CA ALA A 148 -19.38 -17.39 12.16
C ALA A 148 -19.31 -16.17 13.11
N SER A 149 -18.12 -15.68 13.34
CA SER A 149 -17.88 -14.40 14.00
C SER A 149 -17.51 -13.33 12.95
N ILE A 150 -18.02 -12.12 13.13
CA ILE A 150 -17.78 -11.00 12.25
C ILE A 150 -17.06 -9.90 13.04
N ARG A 151 -15.86 -9.52 12.61
CA ARG A 151 -15.07 -8.48 13.24
C ARG A 151 -14.36 -7.59 12.24
N TYR A 152 -14.05 -6.36 12.64
CA TYR A 152 -13.13 -5.50 11.90
C TYR A 152 -11.70 -5.81 12.31
N GLU A 153 -10.83 -5.91 11.31
CA GLU A 153 -9.39 -6.06 11.51
C GLU A 153 -8.66 -5.07 10.62
N GLN A 154 -7.64 -4.39 11.15
CA GLN A 154 -6.79 -3.54 10.35
C GLN A 154 -5.76 -4.38 9.61
N GLY A 155 -5.66 -4.17 8.33
CA GLY A 155 -4.72 -4.89 7.48
C GLY A 155 -4.03 -3.99 6.46
N PRO A 156 -3.04 -4.55 5.74
CA PRO A 156 -2.28 -3.79 4.76
C PRO A 156 -3.16 -3.40 3.56
N GLN A 157 -3.03 -2.15 3.12
CA GLN A 157 -3.68 -1.69 1.89
C GLN A 157 -3.01 -2.25 0.64
N VAL A 158 -1.68 -2.20 0.63
CA VAL A 158 -0.82 -2.70 -0.45
C VAL A 158 0.43 -3.26 0.20
N ILE A 159 0.82 -4.44 -0.21
CA ILE A 159 2.11 -5.03 0.15
C ILE A 159 3.04 -4.86 -1.04
N LYS A 160 4.11 -4.11 -0.86
CA LYS A 160 5.17 -3.93 -1.84
C LYS A 160 6.40 -4.73 -1.39
N SER A 161 7.06 -5.38 -2.33
CA SER A 161 8.31 -6.09 -2.07
C SER A 161 9.34 -5.78 -3.16
N GLU A 162 10.60 -5.69 -2.77
CA GLU A 162 11.74 -5.44 -3.63
C GLU A 162 12.94 -6.22 -3.10
N ASP A 163 13.61 -6.98 -3.96
CA ASP A 163 14.75 -7.83 -3.57
C ASP A 163 14.43 -8.77 -2.40
N THR A 164 13.25 -9.39 -2.39
CA THR A 164 12.76 -10.29 -1.33
C THR A 164 12.41 -9.63 0.01
N PHE A 165 12.61 -8.33 0.18
CA PHE A 165 12.22 -7.58 1.37
C PHE A 165 10.91 -6.82 1.15
N LEU A 166 10.13 -6.66 2.20
CA LEU A 166 9.01 -5.73 2.20
C LEU A 166 9.56 -4.30 2.11
N VAL A 167 8.87 -3.44 1.36
CA VAL A 167 9.30 -2.07 1.15
C VAL A 167 8.16 -1.08 1.33
N GLY A 168 8.46 0.03 2.01
CA GLY A 168 7.65 1.23 2.07
C GLY A 168 8.44 2.42 1.53
N TYR A 169 7.74 3.42 1.03
CA TYR A 169 8.37 4.60 0.48
C TYR A 169 8.02 5.85 1.30
N VAL A 170 9.01 6.71 1.49
CA VAL A 170 8.81 8.09 1.95
C VAL A 170 9.15 9.00 0.77
N LEU A 171 8.15 9.60 0.19
CA LEU A 171 8.28 10.46 -0.99
C LEU A 171 8.48 11.91 -0.55
N PHE A 172 9.28 12.67 -1.29
CA PHE A 172 9.40 14.10 -1.10
C PHE A 172 9.79 14.80 -2.39
N ASP A 173 9.65 16.11 -2.43
CA ASP A 173 10.00 16.96 -3.56
C ASP A 173 10.76 18.19 -3.05
N LYS A 174 11.47 18.84 -3.96
CA LYS A 174 12.24 20.07 -3.67
C LYS A 174 11.38 21.32 -3.77
N LEU A 175 11.80 22.36 -3.09
CA LEU A 175 11.34 23.70 -3.35
C LEU A 175 11.94 24.24 -4.67
N ASP A 176 11.21 25.15 -5.31
CA ASP A 176 11.70 25.81 -6.52
C ASP A 176 13.00 26.56 -6.22
N GLY A 177 13.99 26.44 -7.11
CA GLY A 177 15.30 27.05 -6.95
C GLY A 177 16.36 26.19 -6.27
N PHE A 178 16.00 25.04 -5.70
CA PHE A 178 16.96 24.09 -5.14
C PHE A 178 17.32 22.98 -6.13
N ALA A 179 18.58 22.54 -6.10
CA ALA A 179 19.02 21.36 -6.84
C ALA A 179 18.64 20.08 -6.07
N GLU A 180 18.21 19.02 -6.77
CA GLU A 180 17.81 17.75 -6.15
C GLU A 180 18.93 17.13 -5.29
N VAL A 181 20.17 17.17 -5.78
CA VAL A 181 21.34 16.63 -5.05
C VAL A 181 21.50 17.32 -3.70
N ASN A 182 21.47 18.67 -3.68
CA ASN A 182 21.63 19.43 -2.44
C ASN A 182 20.52 19.13 -1.42
N VAL A 183 19.28 19.00 -1.91
CA VAL A 183 18.14 18.67 -1.04
C VAL A 183 18.28 17.28 -0.45
N VAL A 184 18.76 16.32 -1.23
CA VAL A 184 19.03 14.96 -0.73
C VAL A 184 20.18 14.96 0.27
N GLU A 185 21.25 15.68 0.02
CA GLU A 185 22.40 15.80 0.94
C GLU A 185 21.97 16.46 2.26
N ASN A 186 21.21 17.55 2.21
CA ASN A 186 20.67 18.20 3.40
C ASN A 186 19.77 17.26 4.20
N ALA A 187 18.92 16.50 3.52
CA ALA A 187 18.04 15.52 4.15
C ALA A 187 18.84 14.36 4.78
N GLN A 188 19.88 13.88 4.10
CA GLN A 188 20.78 12.85 4.64
C GLN A 188 21.51 13.34 5.90
N ALA A 189 22.10 14.55 5.84
CA ALA A 189 22.80 15.14 6.96
C ALA A 189 21.88 15.34 8.18
N LEU A 190 20.66 15.83 7.95
CA LEU A 190 19.67 16.00 9.02
C LEU A 190 19.27 14.66 9.66
N ILE A 191 18.98 13.64 8.87
CA ILE A 191 18.63 12.29 9.38
C ILE A 191 19.81 11.73 10.17
N GLN A 192 21.03 11.85 9.66
CA GLN A 192 22.23 11.37 10.35
C GLN A 192 22.42 12.06 11.70
N THR A 193 22.26 13.39 11.74
CA THR A 193 22.33 14.16 12.99
C THR A 193 21.27 13.69 14.00
N LYS A 194 20.03 13.42 13.54
CA LYS A 194 18.95 12.91 14.41
C LYS A 194 19.25 11.52 14.95
N ILE A 195 19.93 10.67 14.17
CA ILE A 195 20.37 9.35 14.64
C ILE A 195 21.48 9.50 15.70
N GLU A 196 22.46 10.34 15.44
CA GLU A 196 23.60 10.57 16.37
C GLU A 196 23.16 11.18 17.70
N ASN A 197 22.16 12.06 17.67
CA ASN A 197 21.56 12.64 18.87
C ASN A 197 20.61 11.71 19.61
N GLY A 198 20.31 10.52 19.06
CA GLY A 198 19.35 9.57 19.64
C GLY A 198 17.89 9.96 19.48
N GLU A 199 17.58 10.99 18.68
CA GLU A 199 16.20 11.41 18.40
C GLU A 199 15.51 10.49 17.39
N LEU A 200 16.27 9.82 16.52
CA LEU A 200 15.80 8.80 15.59
C LEU A 200 16.54 7.49 15.83
N VAL A 201 15.80 6.46 16.16
CA VAL A 201 16.36 5.11 16.33
C VAL A 201 15.95 4.24 15.15
N VAL A 202 16.92 3.69 14.42
CA VAL A 202 16.66 2.75 13.33
C VAL A 202 16.36 1.38 13.95
N PRO A 203 15.12 0.84 13.77
CA PRO A 203 14.76 -0.46 14.35
C PRO A 203 15.61 -1.59 13.77
N LYS A 204 15.84 -2.64 14.56
CA LYS A 204 16.53 -3.84 14.08
C LYS A 204 15.78 -4.45 12.90
N GLY A 205 16.51 -4.74 11.81
CA GLY A 205 15.92 -5.32 10.61
C GLY A 205 15.34 -4.31 9.62
N ILE A 206 15.33 -3.03 9.95
CA ILE A 206 15.02 -1.94 9.02
C ILE A 206 16.31 -1.44 8.36
N ASN A 207 16.24 -1.29 7.05
CA ASN A 207 17.24 -0.64 6.22
C ASN A 207 16.57 0.46 5.41
N TYR A 208 17.23 1.61 5.26
CA TYR A 208 16.71 2.70 4.46
C TYR A 208 17.75 3.21 3.46
N LYS A 209 17.29 3.60 2.29
CA LYS A 209 18.14 4.12 1.22
C LYS A 209 17.42 5.25 0.49
N PHE A 210 18.11 6.37 0.30
CA PHE A 210 17.66 7.40 -0.60
C PHE A 210 17.70 6.89 -2.04
N THR A 211 16.72 7.27 -2.83
CA THR A 211 16.60 6.91 -4.24
C THR A 211 15.86 7.99 -5.01
N GLY A 212 16.16 8.12 -6.28
CA GLY A 212 15.53 9.13 -7.12
C GLY A 212 16.31 9.45 -8.38
N THR A 213 15.84 10.46 -9.09
CA THR A 213 16.46 10.97 -10.32
C THR A 213 17.86 11.50 -10.08
N TYR A 214 18.16 12.01 -8.89
CA TYR A 214 19.48 12.48 -8.49
C TYR A 214 20.58 11.40 -8.59
N GLU A 215 20.25 10.12 -8.46
CA GLU A 215 21.22 9.02 -8.61
C GLU A 215 21.84 9.01 -10.03
N ASN A 216 21.06 9.40 -11.03
CA ASN A 216 21.55 9.49 -12.40
C ASN A 216 22.54 10.66 -12.55
N GLN A 217 22.29 11.78 -11.87
CA GLN A 217 23.18 12.93 -11.86
C GLN A 217 24.51 12.58 -11.19
N LEU A 218 24.48 11.92 -10.03
CA LEU A 218 25.69 11.47 -9.35
C LEU A 218 26.50 10.47 -10.20
N ARG A 219 25.83 9.55 -10.91
CA ARG A 219 26.52 8.63 -11.84
C ARG A 219 27.17 9.37 -13.00
N ALA A 220 26.45 10.34 -13.58
CA ALA A 220 26.97 11.14 -14.67
C ALA A 220 28.20 11.95 -14.21
N GLU A 221 28.13 12.59 -13.06
CA GLU A 221 29.25 13.35 -12.48
C GLU A 221 30.48 12.45 -12.26
N LYS A 222 30.29 11.29 -11.62
CA LYS A 222 31.35 10.31 -11.42
C LYS A 222 31.97 9.82 -12.73
N THR A 223 31.16 9.60 -13.76
CA THR A 223 31.65 9.17 -15.08
C THR A 223 32.42 10.30 -15.75
N LEU A 224 31.91 11.51 -15.73
CA LEU A 224 32.54 12.70 -16.32
C LEU A 224 33.88 13.03 -15.63
N SER A 225 33.95 12.88 -14.32
CA SER A 225 35.18 13.12 -13.55
C SER A 225 36.35 12.21 -13.96
N VAL A 226 36.05 11.05 -14.56
CA VAL A 226 37.05 10.12 -15.11
C VAL A 226 37.31 10.37 -16.60
N VAL A 227 36.21 10.53 -17.37
CA VAL A 227 36.28 10.61 -18.84
C VAL A 227 36.90 11.93 -19.32
N VAL A 228 36.56 13.04 -18.65
CA VAL A 228 37.07 14.37 -19.07
C VAL A 228 38.58 14.49 -18.90
N PRO A 229 39.22 14.13 -17.75
CA PRO A 229 40.68 14.13 -17.64
C PRO A 229 41.35 13.17 -18.62
N LEU A 230 40.75 11.98 -18.85
CA LEU A 230 41.28 11.02 -19.80
C LEU A 230 41.25 11.59 -21.24
N ALA A 231 40.15 12.22 -21.64
CA ALA A 231 40.03 12.84 -22.97
C ALA A 231 40.97 14.04 -23.16
N LEU A 232 41.30 14.76 -22.07
CA LEU A 232 42.28 15.85 -22.11
C LEU A 232 43.74 15.36 -22.10
N ALA A 233 43.98 14.12 -21.68
CA ALA A 233 45.33 13.52 -21.65
C ALA A 233 45.72 12.83 -22.94
N ILE A 234 44.78 12.61 -23.87
CA ILE A 234 44.99 12.06 -25.23
C ILE A 234 45.18 13.20 -26.23
#